data_0b7fcbc1295d9478861305e4629ee128
#
_entry.id   0b7fcbc1295d9478861305e4629ee128
#
_cell.length_a   1.000
_cell.length_b   1.000
_cell.length_c   1.000
_cell.angle_alpha   90.00
_cell.angle_beta   90.00
_cell.angle_gamma   90.00
#
_symmetry.space_group_name_H-M   'P 1'
#
loop_
_entity.id
_entity.type
_entity.pdbx_description
1 polymer ?
#
loop_
_entity_poly.entity_id
_entity_poly.type
_entity_poly.pdbx_seq_one_letter_code
_entity_poly.pdbx_strand_id
1 'polypeptide(L)'
;VDRDTMLRRLVQIQYARNDLSFTRGTFRVRGDTVEVFPMYEEHPVRIEFFGDEVERLMTLHPITGEVLTEDTELYVFPATHYVAGPERMNRAIGGIEQELQERLAELERSNHQLEAQRLRMRTQYDVEMMQQVGFCNGIENYSRHIDGRAPGSAPNCLLDYFPEDFLLVIDESHVTVPQIGGMYEGDISRKRNLVDFGFRLPSAVDNRPLTWEEFADRIGQTVYLSATPGPYELSQSGGEFVEQVIRPTGLVDPQVIVKPTKGQIDDLIGEIRKRTERDERVLV
;
A
#
# COMPACT_ATOMS: atom_id res chain seq x y z
N VAL A 1 -26.25 5.39 15.26
CA VAL A 1 -25.42 4.22 15.67
C VAL A 1 -25.08 4.43 17.12
N ASP A 2 -25.41 3.46 17.99
CA ASP A 2 -25.04 3.56 19.39
C ASP A 2 -23.50 3.49 19.57
N ARG A 3 -23.04 4.12 20.67
CA ARG A 3 -21.62 4.31 20.94
C ARG A 3 -20.86 2.98 21.04
N ASP A 4 -21.37 2.00 21.74
CA ASP A 4 -20.67 0.74 21.97
C ASP A 4 -20.56 -0.11 20.69
N THR A 5 -21.58 -0.07 19.85
CA THR A 5 -21.54 -0.68 18.52
C THR A 5 -20.52 0.01 17.63
N MET A 6 -20.42 1.35 17.68
CA MET A 6 -19.42 2.09 16.93
C MET A 6 -17.99 1.73 17.38
N LEU A 7 -17.74 1.67 18.70
CA LEU A 7 -16.43 1.27 19.23
C LEU A 7 -16.03 -0.14 18.80
N ARG A 8 -16.96 -1.09 18.83
CA ARG A 8 -16.72 -2.46 18.32
C ARG A 8 -16.40 -2.46 16.83
N ARG A 9 -17.11 -1.65 16.03
CA ARG A 9 -16.83 -1.53 14.60
C ARG A 9 -15.45 -0.92 14.32
N LEU A 10 -15.02 0.09 15.07
CA LEU A 10 -13.67 0.66 14.95
C LEU A 10 -12.60 -0.41 15.18
N VAL A 11 -12.74 -1.24 16.22
CA VAL A 11 -11.82 -2.37 16.46
C VAL A 11 -11.87 -3.40 15.31
N GLN A 12 -13.06 -3.73 14.80
CA GLN A 12 -13.23 -4.66 13.68
C GLN A 12 -12.54 -4.18 12.40
N ILE A 13 -12.53 -2.85 12.16
CA ILE A 13 -11.81 -2.25 11.03
C ILE A 13 -10.37 -1.86 11.37
N GLN A 14 -9.82 -2.45 12.43
CA GLN A 14 -8.41 -2.42 12.83
C GLN A 14 -7.90 -1.06 13.35
N TYR A 15 -8.79 -0.21 13.91
CA TYR A 15 -8.36 0.91 14.72
C TYR A 15 -7.97 0.44 16.13
N ALA A 16 -6.84 0.91 16.62
CA ALA A 16 -6.41 0.63 17.99
C ALA A 16 -6.89 1.70 18.98
N ARG A 17 -7.43 1.28 20.13
CA ARG A 17 -7.70 2.24 21.21
C ARG A 17 -6.39 2.70 21.84
N ASN A 18 -6.18 4.00 21.85
CA ASN A 18 -5.01 4.61 22.51
C ASN A 18 -5.39 5.97 23.09
N ASP A 19 -5.62 5.98 24.40
CA ASP A 19 -6.04 7.19 25.11
C ASP A 19 -4.86 8.13 25.44
N LEU A 20 -3.62 7.66 25.32
CA LEU A 20 -2.38 8.41 25.64
C LEU A 20 -1.70 9.00 24.42
N SER A 21 -1.51 8.20 23.37
CA SER A 21 -0.86 8.61 22.12
C SER A 21 -1.88 8.56 21.00
N PHE A 22 -2.41 9.71 20.62
CA PHE A 22 -3.45 9.84 19.61
C PHE A 22 -2.82 10.12 18.26
N THR A 23 -2.72 9.08 17.45
CA THR A 23 -2.08 9.08 16.13
C THR A 23 -2.99 8.46 15.07
N ARG A 24 -2.63 8.59 13.79
CA ARG A 24 -3.40 7.96 12.70
C ARG A 24 -3.60 6.46 12.96
N GLY A 25 -4.80 5.97 12.66
CA GLY A 25 -5.19 4.57 12.90
C GLY A 25 -5.58 4.27 14.35
N THR A 26 -5.70 5.29 15.21
CA THR A 26 -6.14 5.12 16.62
C THR A 26 -7.44 5.84 16.88
N PHE A 27 -8.11 5.40 17.95
CA PHE A 27 -9.22 6.14 18.54
C PHE A 27 -9.03 6.23 20.05
N ARG A 28 -9.63 7.25 20.66
CA ARG A 28 -9.69 7.41 22.11
C ARG A 28 -11.10 7.74 22.58
N VAL A 29 -11.39 7.43 23.84
CA VAL A 29 -12.72 7.59 24.43
C VAL A 29 -12.61 8.35 25.73
N ARG A 30 -13.40 9.42 25.89
CA ARG A 30 -13.49 10.22 27.10
C ARG A 30 -14.96 10.54 27.41
N GLY A 31 -15.55 9.76 28.31
CA GLY A 31 -16.99 9.89 28.61
C GLY A 31 -17.82 9.59 27.36
N ASP A 32 -18.66 10.53 26.98
CA ASP A 32 -19.53 10.42 25.81
C ASP A 32 -18.90 10.93 24.52
N THR A 33 -17.60 11.25 24.56
CA THR A 33 -16.84 11.70 23.41
C THR A 33 -15.91 10.59 22.90
N VAL A 34 -15.99 10.31 21.59
CA VAL A 34 -15.08 9.44 20.88
C VAL A 34 -14.31 10.26 19.85
N GLU A 35 -13.01 10.16 19.87
CA GLU A 35 -12.17 10.78 18.84
C GLU A 35 -11.47 9.69 18.03
N VAL A 36 -11.53 9.81 16.70
CA VAL A 36 -10.92 8.89 15.75
C VAL A 36 -9.93 9.67 14.91
N PHE A 37 -8.72 9.14 14.74
CA PHE A 37 -7.77 9.68 13.77
C PHE A 37 -7.70 8.74 12.57
N PRO A 38 -8.44 9.04 11.49
CA PRO A 38 -8.43 8.19 10.30
C PRO A 38 -7.03 8.02 9.73
N MET A 39 -6.72 6.83 9.19
CA MET A 39 -5.39 6.52 8.68
C MET A 39 -5.03 7.39 7.45
N TYR A 40 -6.03 7.79 6.68
CA TYR A 40 -5.91 8.50 5.39
C TYR A 40 -6.18 10.01 5.48
N GLU A 41 -6.54 10.52 6.69
CA GLU A 41 -6.83 11.94 6.89
C GLU A 41 -5.70 12.66 7.61
N GLU A 42 -5.62 13.98 7.40
CA GLU A 42 -4.69 14.85 8.13
C GLU A 42 -5.23 15.32 9.47
N HIS A 43 -6.54 15.24 9.64
CA HIS A 43 -7.27 15.77 10.79
C HIS A 43 -8.04 14.66 11.51
N PRO A 44 -7.97 14.62 12.85
CA PRO A 44 -8.82 13.73 13.64
C PRO A 44 -10.25 14.24 13.69
N VAL A 45 -11.16 13.33 13.97
CA VAL A 45 -12.59 13.60 14.09
C VAL A 45 -13.06 13.34 15.50
N ARG A 46 -13.89 14.23 16.03
CA ARG A 46 -14.58 14.08 17.31
C ARG A 46 -16.05 13.79 17.07
N ILE A 47 -16.56 12.82 17.79
CA ILE A 47 -17.93 12.36 17.76
C ILE A 47 -18.47 12.51 19.19
N GLU A 48 -19.41 13.39 19.40
CA GLU A 48 -20.06 13.61 20.69
C GLU A 48 -21.39 12.88 20.69
N PHE A 49 -21.64 12.13 21.76
CA PHE A 49 -22.86 11.38 21.97
C PHE A 49 -23.71 12.01 23.07
N PHE A 50 -25.03 11.96 22.90
CA PHE A 50 -25.99 12.15 23.97
C PHE A 50 -26.79 10.84 24.12
N GLY A 51 -26.45 10.05 25.14
CA GLY A 51 -26.94 8.68 25.25
C GLY A 51 -26.45 7.82 24.08
N ASP A 52 -27.39 7.24 23.32
CA ASP A 52 -27.09 6.36 22.19
C ASP A 52 -27.12 7.07 20.82
N GLU A 53 -27.29 8.39 20.82
CA GLU A 53 -27.37 9.19 19.61
C GLU A 53 -26.14 10.07 19.44
N VAL A 54 -25.70 10.21 18.19
CA VAL A 54 -24.64 11.17 17.83
C VAL A 54 -25.24 12.56 17.81
N GLU A 55 -24.75 13.45 18.68
CA GLU A 55 -25.17 14.82 18.76
C GLU A 55 -24.38 15.74 17.82
N ARG A 56 -23.05 15.56 17.78
CA ARG A 56 -22.15 16.39 16.95
C ARG A 56 -21.02 15.57 16.34
N LEU A 57 -20.67 15.94 15.13
CA LEU A 57 -19.50 15.46 14.40
C LEU A 57 -18.60 16.65 14.07
N MET A 58 -17.32 16.58 14.43
CA MET A 58 -16.40 17.71 14.27
C MET A 58 -15.04 17.23 13.78
N THR A 59 -14.48 17.96 12.82
CA THR A 59 -13.07 17.79 12.41
C THR A 59 -12.21 18.70 13.27
N LEU A 60 -11.08 18.18 13.76
CA LEU A 60 -10.21 18.87 14.71
C LEU A 60 -8.83 19.15 14.15
N HIS A 61 -8.21 20.21 14.64
CA HIS A 61 -6.78 20.42 14.43
C HIS A 61 -5.97 19.39 15.24
N PRO A 62 -5.03 18.64 14.63
CA PRO A 62 -4.38 17.50 15.26
C PRO A 62 -3.52 17.84 16.47
N ILE A 63 -3.00 19.08 16.57
CA ILE A 63 -2.11 19.52 17.64
C ILE A 63 -2.89 20.29 18.70
N THR A 64 -3.71 21.28 18.31
CA THR A 64 -4.41 22.17 19.25
C THR A 64 -5.73 21.57 19.75
N GLY A 65 -6.34 20.64 18.99
CA GLY A 65 -7.66 20.10 19.28
C GLY A 65 -8.82 21.07 19.01
N GLU A 66 -8.55 22.22 18.37
CA GLU A 66 -9.55 23.19 17.97
C GLU A 66 -10.48 22.61 16.91
N VAL A 67 -11.75 22.94 16.98
CA VAL A 67 -12.75 22.53 15.98
C VAL A 67 -12.53 23.35 14.71
N LEU A 68 -12.26 22.65 13.61
CA LEU A 68 -12.09 23.25 12.28
C LEU A 68 -13.42 23.34 11.55
N THR A 69 -14.16 22.23 11.52
CA THR A 69 -15.47 22.13 10.89
C THR A 69 -16.44 21.33 11.75
N GLU A 70 -17.71 21.55 11.55
CA GLU A 70 -18.80 20.73 12.07
C GLU A 70 -19.48 20.05 10.89
N ASP A 71 -19.55 18.73 10.93
CA ASP A 71 -19.93 17.90 9.80
C ASP A 71 -21.27 17.20 10.07
N THR A 72 -22.02 16.88 9.02
CA THR A 72 -23.31 16.17 9.14
C THR A 72 -23.16 14.67 8.96
N GLU A 73 -22.09 14.23 8.31
CA GLU A 73 -21.78 12.82 8.06
C GLU A 73 -20.26 12.60 8.05
N LEU A 74 -19.84 11.39 8.39
CA LEU A 74 -18.45 10.97 8.40
C LEU A 74 -18.34 9.54 7.93
N TYR A 75 -17.37 9.30 7.05
CA TYR A 75 -16.98 7.97 6.59
C TYR A 75 -15.65 7.58 7.22
N VAL A 76 -15.62 6.43 7.91
CA VAL A 76 -14.40 5.87 8.48
C VAL A 76 -14.10 4.54 7.79
N PHE A 77 -13.06 4.54 6.97
CA PHE A 77 -12.59 3.35 6.28
C PHE A 77 -11.58 2.56 7.13
N PRO A 78 -11.33 1.28 6.84
CA PRO A 78 -10.40 0.47 7.61
C PRO A 78 -9.00 1.09 7.77
N ALA A 79 -8.39 0.90 8.94
CA ALA A 79 -7.05 1.41 9.25
C ALA A 79 -5.93 0.63 8.54
N THR A 80 -6.21 -0.59 8.06
CA THR A 80 -5.25 -1.44 7.33
C THR A 80 -5.90 -2.06 6.10
N HIS A 81 -5.04 -2.58 5.21
CA HIS A 81 -5.49 -3.39 4.09
C HIS A 81 -5.90 -4.81 4.55
N TYR A 82 -6.66 -5.52 3.70
CA TYR A 82 -7.09 -6.91 3.93
C TYR A 82 -8.00 -7.13 5.14
N VAL A 83 -8.74 -6.11 5.54
CA VAL A 83 -9.80 -6.27 6.54
C VAL A 83 -10.96 -7.05 5.93
N ALA A 84 -11.22 -8.23 6.46
CA ALA A 84 -12.29 -9.11 5.98
C ALA A 84 -13.30 -9.38 7.09
N GLY A 85 -14.58 -9.52 6.70
CA GLY A 85 -15.61 -9.95 7.65
C GLY A 85 -15.37 -11.40 8.15
N PRO A 86 -15.97 -11.78 9.28
CA PRO A 86 -15.70 -13.07 9.93
C PRO A 86 -15.88 -14.29 9.01
N GLU A 87 -16.91 -14.29 8.17
CA GLU A 87 -17.17 -15.41 7.25
C GLU A 87 -16.08 -15.55 6.18
N ARG A 88 -15.61 -14.43 5.62
CA ARG A 88 -14.53 -14.40 4.64
C ARG A 88 -13.22 -14.85 5.29
N MET A 89 -12.93 -14.35 6.50
CA MET A 89 -11.74 -14.72 7.25
C MET A 89 -11.72 -16.22 7.59
N ASN A 90 -12.81 -16.78 8.07
CA ASN A 90 -12.91 -18.21 8.38
C ASN A 90 -12.69 -19.07 7.13
N ARG A 91 -13.24 -18.69 6.00
CA ARG A 91 -13.02 -19.36 4.71
C ARG A 91 -11.54 -19.31 4.30
N ALA A 92 -10.92 -18.14 4.43
CA ALA A 92 -9.51 -17.96 4.12
C ALA A 92 -8.62 -18.83 5.01
N ILE A 93 -8.89 -18.87 6.31
CA ILE A 93 -8.17 -19.70 7.29
C ILE A 93 -8.26 -21.18 6.91
N GLY A 94 -9.46 -21.68 6.59
CA GLY A 94 -9.62 -23.07 6.14
C GLY A 94 -8.78 -23.40 4.89
N GLY A 95 -8.73 -22.48 3.92
CA GLY A 95 -7.88 -22.65 2.73
C GLY A 95 -6.38 -22.59 3.04
N ILE A 96 -5.96 -21.72 3.96
CA ILE A 96 -4.56 -21.61 4.44
C ILE A 96 -4.13 -22.88 5.15
N GLU A 97 -4.97 -23.42 6.04
CA GLU A 97 -4.67 -24.65 6.77
C GLU A 97 -4.58 -25.87 5.83
N GLN A 98 -5.46 -25.95 4.84
CA GLN A 98 -5.40 -27.01 3.84
C GLN A 98 -4.09 -26.91 3.03
N GLU A 99 -3.75 -25.74 2.50
CA GLU A 99 -2.50 -25.53 1.75
C GLU A 99 -1.27 -25.84 2.62
N LEU A 100 -1.30 -25.46 3.89
CA LEU A 100 -0.23 -25.80 4.83
C LEU A 100 -0.03 -27.31 4.94
N GLN A 101 -1.09 -28.11 5.12
CA GLN A 101 -0.99 -29.56 5.24
C GLN A 101 -0.41 -30.18 3.95
N GLU A 102 -0.88 -29.74 2.80
CA GLU A 102 -0.39 -30.19 1.50
C GLU A 102 1.13 -29.89 1.34
N ARG A 103 1.54 -28.65 1.64
CA ARG A 103 2.94 -28.24 1.52
C ARG A 103 3.86 -28.93 2.54
N LEU A 104 3.40 -29.14 3.77
CA LEU A 104 4.16 -29.88 4.77
C LEU A 104 4.41 -31.32 4.33
N ALA A 105 3.41 -31.99 3.78
CA ALA A 105 3.55 -33.35 3.26
C ALA A 105 4.54 -33.44 2.09
N GLU A 106 4.63 -32.41 1.24
CA GLU A 106 5.63 -32.32 0.18
C GLU A 106 7.05 -32.14 0.72
N LEU A 107 7.24 -31.19 1.65
CA LEU A 107 8.54 -30.91 2.26
C LEU A 107 9.08 -32.11 3.05
N GLU A 108 8.23 -32.79 3.82
CA GLU A 108 8.59 -33.96 4.60
C GLU A 108 8.97 -35.15 3.69
N ARG A 109 8.22 -35.39 2.59
CA ARG A 109 8.57 -36.40 1.58
C ARG A 109 9.89 -36.13 0.88
N SER A 110 10.22 -34.86 0.70
CA SER A 110 11.48 -34.41 0.08
C SER A 110 12.62 -34.25 1.09
N ASN A 111 12.43 -34.67 2.35
CA ASN A 111 13.40 -34.57 3.45
C ASN A 111 13.84 -33.15 3.82
N HIS A 112 12.97 -32.13 3.58
CA HIS A 112 13.17 -30.74 3.95
C HIS A 112 12.53 -30.45 5.33
N GLN A 113 13.03 -31.12 6.38
CA GLN A 113 12.44 -31.09 7.73
C GLN A 113 12.51 -29.70 8.37
N LEU A 114 13.60 -28.95 8.15
CA LEU A 114 13.78 -27.62 8.70
C LEU A 114 12.79 -26.62 8.09
N GLU A 115 12.61 -26.69 6.77
CA GLU A 115 11.65 -25.88 6.03
C GLU A 115 10.23 -26.19 6.46
N ALA A 116 9.89 -27.47 6.63
CA ALA A 116 8.59 -27.90 7.10
C ALA A 116 8.29 -27.39 8.53
N GLN A 117 9.25 -27.50 9.45
CA GLN A 117 9.11 -26.99 10.81
C GLN A 117 8.91 -25.47 10.84
N ARG A 118 9.72 -24.73 10.08
CA ARG A 118 9.65 -23.26 9.97
C ARG A 118 8.30 -22.83 9.44
N LEU A 119 7.85 -23.42 8.33
CA LEU A 119 6.59 -23.11 7.70
C LEU A 119 5.42 -23.38 8.64
N ARG A 120 5.42 -24.54 9.32
CA ARG A 120 4.38 -24.91 10.30
C ARG A 120 4.27 -23.87 11.40
N MET A 121 5.39 -23.56 12.07
CA MET A 121 5.40 -22.61 13.18
C MET A 121 4.90 -21.23 12.76
N ARG A 122 5.40 -20.72 11.63
CA ARG A 122 5.04 -19.40 11.13
C ARG A 122 3.56 -19.33 10.75
N THR A 123 3.07 -20.29 9.96
CA THR A 123 1.69 -20.25 9.47
C THR A 123 0.68 -20.49 10.59
N GLN A 124 0.97 -21.38 11.54
CA GLN A 124 0.10 -21.58 12.70
C GLN A 124 -0.02 -20.32 13.57
N TYR A 125 1.09 -19.63 13.82
CA TYR A 125 1.08 -18.35 14.52
C TYR A 125 0.26 -17.29 13.77
N ASP A 126 0.45 -17.16 12.45
CA ASP A 126 -0.29 -16.18 11.64
C ASP A 126 -1.80 -16.50 11.63
N VAL A 127 -2.18 -17.79 11.55
CA VAL A 127 -3.59 -18.23 11.63
C VAL A 127 -4.19 -17.88 12.99
N GLU A 128 -3.48 -18.16 14.10
CA GLU A 128 -3.93 -17.80 15.44
C GLU A 128 -4.17 -16.29 15.57
N MET A 129 -3.25 -15.48 15.06
CA MET A 129 -3.40 -14.01 15.05
C MET A 129 -4.62 -13.58 14.22
N MET A 130 -4.84 -14.16 13.05
CA MET A 130 -6.02 -13.87 12.23
C MET A 130 -7.32 -14.27 12.92
N GLN A 131 -7.34 -15.39 13.66
CA GLN A 131 -8.51 -15.83 14.42
C GLN A 131 -8.83 -14.91 15.60
N GLN A 132 -7.81 -14.46 16.33
CA GLN A 132 -7.99 -13.68 17.56
C GLN A 132 -8.21 -12.19 17.31
N VAL A 133 -7.44 -11.60 16.39
CA VAL A 133 -7.45 -10.14 16.17
C VAL A 133 -7.84 -9.74 14.74
N GLY A 134 -8.10 -10.71 13.86
CA GLY A 134 -8.46 -10.44 12.46
C GLY A 134 -7.30 -9.95 11.59
N PHE A 135 -6.05 -10.04 12.05
CA PHE A 135 -4.87 -9.53 11.36
C PHE A 135 -3.61 -10.30 11.78
N CYS A 136 -2.63 -10.40 10.86
CA CYS A 136 -1.27 -10.83 11.18
C CYS A 136 -0.24 -10.02 10.38
N ASN A 137 1.00 -9.97 10.87
CA ASN A 137 2.09 -9.33 10.14
C ASN A 137 2.42 -10.09 8.85
N GLY A 138 2.28 -9.43 7.70
CA GLY A 138 2.45 -10.05 6.39
C GLY A 138 1.18 -10.72 5.87
N ILE A 139 0.01 -10.27 6.31
CA ILE A 139 -1.31 -10.77 5.90
C ILE A 139 -1.49 -10.77 4.36
N GLU A 140 -0.80 -9.87 3.66
CA GLU A 140 -0.79 -9.80 2.20
C GLU A 140 -0.30 -11.11 1.53
N ASN A 141 0.51 -11.91 2.23
CA ASN A 141 0.96 -13.21 1.72
C ASN A 141 -0.17 -14.25 1.66
N TYR A 142 -1.28 -13.99 2.32
CA TYR A 142 -2.49 -14.80 2.32
C TYR A 142 -3.61 -14.20 1.47
N SER A 143 -3.33 -13.11 0.71
CA SER A 143 -4.33 -12.36 -0.07
C SER A 143 -5.15 -13.23 -1.00
N ARG A 144 -4.55 -14.24 -1.65
CA ARG A 144 -5.27 -15.18 -2.52
C ARG A 144 -6.42 -15.87 -1.79
N HIS A 145 -6.20 -16.35 -0.56
CA HIS A 145 -7.21 -17.00 0.26
C HIS A 145 -8.25 -16.00 0.77
N ILE A 146 -7.82 -14.80 1.20
CA ILE A 146 -8.72 -13.75 1.67
C ILE A 146 -9.63 -13.27 0.56
N ASP A 147 -9.11 -13.10 -0.65
CA ASP A 147 -9.87 -12.67 -1.82
C ASP A 147 -10.70 -13.81 -2.44
N GLY A 148 -10.35 -15.06 -2.15
CA GLY A 148 -10.98 -16.24 -2.75
C GLY A 148 -10.61 -16.44 -4.21
N ARG A 149 -9.43 -15.97 -4.64
CA ARG A 149 -8.94 -16.08 -6.01
C ARG A 149 -8.42 -17.49 -6.30
N ALA A 150 -8.51 -17.88 -7.57
CA ALA A 150 -7.90 -19.13 -8.04
C ALA A 150 -6.35 -19.04 -8.00
N PRO A 151 -5.63 -20.16 -7.82
CA PRO A 151 -4.18 -20.19 -7.92
C PRO A 151 -3.68 -19.61 -9.24
N GLY A 152 -2.64 -18.77 -9.20
CA GLY A 152 -2.02 -18.13 -10.35
C GLY A 152 -2.79 -16.95 -10.95
N SER A 153 -4.01 -16.65 -10.46
CA SER A 153 -4.78 -15.50 -10.96
C SER A 153 -4.12 -14.18 -10.60
N ALA A 154 -4.31 -13.18 -11.47
CA ALA A 154 -3.84 -11.82 -11.22
C ALA A 154 -4.47 -11.24 -9.95
N PRO A 155 -3.71 -10.49 -9.13
CA PRO A 155 -4.27 -9.75 -8.01
C PRO A 155 -5.13 -8.58 -8.51
N ASN A 156 -6.06 -8.13 -7.66
CA ASN A 156 -6.75 -6.87 -7.87
C ASN A 156 -5.76 -5.71 -7.69
N CYS A 157 -5.92 -4.69 -8.51
CA CYS A 157 -5.08 -3.49 -8.49
C CYS A 157 -5.92 -2.21 -8.59
N LEU A 158 -5.29 -1.06 -8.45
CA LEU A 158 -5.98 0.23 -8.52
C LEU A 158 -6.74 0.43 -9.84
N LEU A 159 -6.22 -0.11 -10.95
CA LEU A 159 -6.87 0.00 -12.26
C LEU A 159 -8.25 -0.66 -12.30
N ASP A 160 -8.49 -1.70 -11.51
CA ASP A 160 -9.76 -2.40 -11.45
C ASP A 160 -10.91 -1.55 -10.84
N TYR A 161 -10.59 -0.38 -10.25
CA TYR A 161 -11.58 0.56 -9.70
C TYR A 161 -11.97 1.69 -10.66
N PHE A 162 -11.28 1.83 -11.78
CA PHE A 162 -11.60 2.83 -12.79
C PHE A 162 -12.73 2.32 -13.71
N PRO A 163 -13.52 3.23 -14.31
CA PRO A 163 -14.48 2.84 -15.36
C PRO A 163 -13.74 2.25 -16.57
N GLU A 164 -14.44 1.42 -17.37
CA GLU A 164 -13.82 0.72 -18.50
C GLU A 164 -13.21 1.66 -19.57
N ASP A 165 -13.71 2.89 -19.66
CA ASP A 165 -13.32 3.89 -20.65
C ASP A 165 -12.37 4.98 -20.12
N PHE A 166 -11.63 4.70 -19.04
CA PHE A 166 -10.70 5.67 -18.48
C PHE A 166 -9.53 5.96 -19.42
N LEU A 167 -9.03 7.21 -19.36
CA LEU A 167 -7.81 7.61 -20.04
C LEU A 167 -6.60 7.41 -19.09
N LEU A 168 -5.65 6.60 -19.53
CA LEU A 168 -4.40 6.43 -18.83
C LEU A 168 -3.34 7.41 -19.38
N VAL A 169 -2.68 8.14 -18.49
CA VAL A 169 -1.52 8.98 -18.82
C VAL A 169 -0.29 8.41 -18.13
N ILE A 170 0.70 7.99 -18.90
CA ILE A 170 1.96 7.45 -18.38
C ILE A 170 3.04 8.51 -18.53
N ASP A 171 3.41 9.10 -17.39
CA ASP A 171 4.50 10.07 -17.34
C ASP A 171 5.86 9.37 -17.31
N GLU A 172 6.87 10.01 -17.92
CA GLU A 172 8.22 9.45 -18.09
C GLU A 172 8.16 7.99 -18.63
N SER A 173 7.36 7.79 -19.67
CA SER A 173 7.00 6.45 -20.16
C SER A 173 8.21 5.61 -20.57
N HIS A 174 9.29 6.24 -21.06
CA HIS A 174 10.55 5.57 -21.42
C HIS A 174 11.22 4.85 -20.23
N VAL A 175 10.88 5.23 -18.98
CA VAL A 175 11.31 4.57 -17.75
C VAL A 175 10.18 3.73 -17.16
N THR A 176 8.97 4.28 -17.10
CA THR A 176 7.81 3.66 -16.45
C THR A 176 7.39 2.36 -17.14
N VAL A 177 7.35 2.33 -18.47
CA VAL A 177 6.97 1.12 -19.23
C VAL A 177 7.93 -0.05 -18.97
N PRO A 178 9.27 0.11 -19.10
CA PRO A 178 10.21 -0.95 -18.73
C PRO A 178 10.14 -1.37 -17.27
N GLN A 179 9.87 -0.45 -16.34
CA GLN A 179 9.70 -0.78 -14.92
C GLN A 179 8.49 -1.68 -14.70
N ILE A 180 7.33 -1.35 -15.28
CA ILE A 180 6.13 -2.19 -15.18
C ILE A 180 6.42 -3.59 -15.71
N GLY A 181 7.06 -3.69 -16.88
CA GLY A 181 7.45 -4.97 -17.47
C GLY A 181 8.40 -5.81 -16.62
N GLY A 182 9.30 -5.16 -15.86
CA GLY A 182 10.30 -5.85 -15.01
C GLY A 182 9.83 -6.17 -13.58
N MET A 183 8.75 -5.57 -13.09
CA MET A 183 8.32 -5.70 -11.69
C MET A 183 7.96 -7.14 -11.30
N TYR A 184 7.29 -7.86 -12.18
CA TYR A 184 6.85 -9.23 -11.92
C TYR A 184 8.04 -10.17 -11.68
N GLU A 185 9.03 -10.18 -12.56
CA GLU A 185 10.18 -11.08 -12.48
C GLU A 185 11.02 -10.84 -11.21
N GLY A 186 11.21 -9.59 -10.84
CA GLY A 186 11.92 -9.23 -9.61
C GLY A 186 11.22 -9.74 -8.35
N ASP A 187 9.90 -9.58 -8.29
CA ASP A 187 9.11 -10.01 -7.13
C ASP A 187 8.98 -11.53 -7.04
N ILE A 188 8.67 -12.21 -8.14
CA ILE A 188 8.49 -13.66 -8.17
C ILE A 188 9.78 -14.40 -7.81
N SER A 189 10.93 -13.94 -8.27
CA SER A 189 12.23 -14.51 -7.94
C SER A 189 12.49 -14.49 -6.42
N ARG A 190 12.24 -13.35 -5.78
CA ARG A 190 12.36 -13.22 -4.32
C ARG A 190 11.38 -14.13 -3.58
N LYS A 191 10.12 -14.19 -4.00
CA LYS A 191 9.08 -14.98 -3.33
C LYS A 191 9.27 -16.47 -3.49
N ARG A 192 9.74 -16.95 -4.63
CA ARG A 192 10.11 -18.35 -4.81
C ARG A 192 11.12 -18.81 -3.77
N ASN A 193 12.17 -18.02 -3.54
CA ASN A 193 13.13 -18.34 -2.48
C ASN A 193 12.47 -18.43 -1.10
N LEU A 194 11.54 -17.53 -0.76
CA LEU A 194 10.84 -17.58 0.53
C LEU A 194 9.94 -18.81 0.66
N VAL A 195 9.33 -19.26 -0.42
CA VAL A 195 8.50 -20.48 -0.45
C VAL A 195 9.38 -21.74 -0.38
N ASP A 196 10.46 -21.79 -1.16
CA ASP A 196 11.34 -22.95 -1.23
C ASP A 196 12.03 -23.22 0.12
N PHE A 197 12.42 -22.17 0.82
CA PHE A 197 13.03 -22.28 2.15
C PHE A 197 12.02 -22.28 3.32
N GLY A 198 10.71 -22.46 3.06
CA GLY A 198 9.69 -22.64 4.11
C GLY A 198 9.36 -21.38 4.91
N PHE A 199 9.62 -20.17 4.39
CA PHE A 199 9.24 -18.92 5.04
C PHE A 199 7.82 -18.46 4.70
N ARG A 200 7.25 -18.95 3.58
CA ARG A 200 5.91 -18.61 3.09
C ARG A 200 5.24 -19.82 2.46
N LEU A 201 3.91 -19.82 2.45
CA LEU A 201 3.11 -20.75 1.67
C LEU A 201 3.27 -20.48 0.16
N PRO A 202 3.06 -21.50 -0.70
CA PRO A 202 3.06 -21.31 -2.16
C PRO A 202 2.14 -20.18 -2.64
N SER A 203 0.98 -20.01 -2.03
CA SER A 203 0.01 -18.95 -2.35
C SER A 203 0.56 -17.51 -2.21
N ALA A 204 1.63 -17.32 -1.46
CA ALA A 204 2.27 -16.01 -1.32
C ALA A 204 2.81 -15.44 -2.65
N VAL A 205 3.10 -16.31 -3.64
CA VAL A 205 3.52 -15.89 -4.98
C VAL A 205 2.40 -15.21 -5.76
N ASP A 206 1.13 -15.42 -5.38
CA ASP A 206 -0.03 -14.82 -6.03
C ASP A 206 -0.35 -13.39 -5.53
N ASN A 207 0.32 -12.93 -4.49
CA ASN A 207 0.39 -11.50 -4.14
C ASN A 207 1.59 -10.87 -4.85
N ARG A 208 1.40 -10.40 -6.04
CA ARG A 208 2.47 -10.00 -6.96
C ARG A 208 2.07 -8.81 -7.83
N PRO A 209 3.01 -8.09 -8.42
CA PRO A 209 2.69 -7.18 -9.52
C PRO A 209 2.00 -7.92 -10.67
N LEU A 210 1.28 -7.17 -11.49
CA LEU A 210 0.77 -7.68 -12.76
C LEU A 210 1.94 -8.05 -13.68
N THR A 211 1.73 -9.05 -14.54
CA THR A 211 2.59 -9.21 -15.70
C THR A 211 2.33 -8.08 -16.70
N TRP A 212 3.21 -7.92 -17.69
CA TRP A 212 3.01 -6.91 -18.72
C TRP A 212 1.69 -7.14 -19.50
N GLU A 213 1.39 -8.38 -19.82
CA GLU A 213 0.16 -8.77 -20.52
C GLU A 213 -1.08 -8.45 -19.69
N GLU A 214 -1.06 -8.81 -18.41
CA GLU A 214 -2.15 -8.51 -17.48
C GLU A 214 -2.39 -7.00 -17.29
N PHE A 215 -1.32 -6.20 -17.33
CA PHE A 215 -1.41 -4.74 -17.31
C PHE A 215 -1.99 -4.22 -18.63
N ALA A 216 -1.49 -4.70 -19.78
CA ALA A 216 -1.93 -4.28 -21.09
C ALA A 216 -3.42 -4.60 -21.34
N ASP A 217 -3.91 -5.72 -20.81
CA ASP A 217 -5.33 -6.11 -20.92
C ASP A 217 -6.27 -5.20 -20.09
N ARG A 218 -5.76 -4.46 -19.10
CA ARG A 218 -6.53 -3.56 -18.24
C ARG A 218 -6.56 -2.11 -18.70
N ILE A 219 -5.68 -1.73 -19.60
CA ILE A 219 -5.59 -0.36 -20.10
C ILE A 219 -6.27 -0.22 -21.47
N GLY A 220 -6.89 0.93 -21.67
CA GLY A 220 -7.49 1.31 -22.94
C GLY A 220 -6.69 2.42 -23.62
N GLN A 221 -7.36 3.56 -23.82
CA GLN A 221 -6.71 4.75 -24.39
C GLN A 221 -5.58 5.22 -23.48
N THR A 222 -4.39 5.34 -24.07
CA THR A 222 -3.18 5.69 -23.31
C THR A 222 -2.42 6.82 -23.98
N VAL A 223 -2.01 7.81 -23.18
CA VAL A 223 -1.11 8.88 -23.59
C VAL A 223 0.25 8.64 -22.91
N TYR A 224 1.29 8.53 -23.71
CA TYR A 224 2.65 8.39 -23.23
C TYR A 224 3.35 9.75 -23.25
N LEU A 225 3.89 10.19 -22.13
CA LEU A 225 4.63 11.44 -22.00
C LEU A 225 6.11 11.12 -21.74
N SER A 226 7.00 11.71 -22.51
CA SER A 226 8.45 11.51 -22.34
C SER A 226 9.23 12.60 -23.06
N ALA A 227 10.32 13.05 -22.45
CA ALA A 227 11.31 13.89 -23.15
C ALA A 227 12.12 13.08 -24.17
N THR A 228 12.24 11.76 -23.99
CA THR A 228 13.00 10.83 -24.81
C THR A 228 12.20 9.55 -25.01
N PRO A 229 11.22 9.53 -25.93
CA PRO A 229 10.37 8.34 -26.17
C PRO A 229 11.20 7.07 -26.41
N GLY A 230 10.78 6.00 -25.78
CA GLY A 230 11.44 4.69 -25.88
C GLY A 230 10.97 3.86 -27.09
N PRO A 231 11.57 2.70 -27.31
CA PRO A 231 11.19 1.83 -28.46
C PRO A 231 9.74 1.36 -28.39
N TYR A 232 9.19 1.18 -27.19
CA TYR A 232 7.81 0.72 -27.04
C TYR A 232 6.82 1.78 -27.54
N GLU A 233 6.92 3.02 -27.06
CA GLU A 233 6.03 4.12 -27.45
C GLU A 233 6.09 4.39 -28.96
N LEU A 234 7.31 4.40 -29.50
CA LEU A 234 7.53 4.58 -30.94
C LEU A 234 6.89 3.45 -31.76
N SER A 235 6.95 2.20 -31.27
CA SER A 235 6.30 1.07 -31.93
C SER A 235 4.79 1.17 -31.90
N GLN A 236 4.21 1.64 -30.77
CA GLN A 236 2.76 1.79 -30.62
C GLN A 236 2.18 2.92 -31.46
N SER A 237 2.92 4.01 -31.64
CA SER A 237 2.52 5.19 -32.43
C SER A 237 2.88 5.11 -33.92
N GLY A 238 3.51 4.01 -34.36
CA GLY A 238 4.04 3.91 -35.73
C GLY A 238 5.19 4.87 -36.01
N GLY A 239 5.87 5.37 -34.96
CA GLY A 239 6.93 6.35 -35.04
C GLY A 239 6.47 7.81 -35.06
N GLU A 240 5.17 8.04 -35.00
CA GLU A 240 4.59 9.39 -34.91
C GLU A 240 4.46 9.82 -33.45
N PHE A 241 4.80 11.09 -33.16
CA PHE A 241 4.64 11.71 -31.86
C PHE A 241 4.44 13.22 -31.97
N VAL A 242 3.80 13.80 -30.97
CA VAL A 242 3.57 15.23 -30.88
C VAL A 242 4.67 15.87 -30.05
N GLU A 243 5.37 16.83 -30.62
CA GLU A 243 6.42 17.58 -29.93
C GLU A 243 5.85 18.79 -29.20
N GLN A 244 6.16 18.89 -27.89
CA GLN A 244 5.93 20.11 -27.12
C GLN A 244 7.26 20.78 -26.80
N VAL A 245 7.71 21.65 -27.70
CA VAL A 245 9.04 22.27 -27.64
C VAL A 245 9.06 23.49 -26.70
N ILE A 246 7.92 24.18 -26.57
CA ILE A 246 7.83 25.41 -25.77
C ILE A 246 7.59 25.07 -24.30
N ARG A 247 8.48 25.55 -23.42
CA ARG A 247 8.31 25.53 -21.97
C ARG A 247 7.71 26.83 -21.46
N PRO A 248 6.39 26.93 -21.23
CA PRO A 248 5.73 28.21 -20.91
C PRO A 248 5.95 28.69 -19.48
N THR A 249 6.61 27.88 -18.64
CA THR A 249 6.81 28.18 -17.20
C THR A 249 7.74 29.35 -16.91
N GLY A 250 8.55 29.82 -17.91
CA GLY A 250 9.57 30.84 -17.71
C GLY A 250 10.76 30.40 -16.84
N LEU A 251 10.77 29.14 -16.37
CA LEU A 251 11.89 28.59 -15.60
C LEU A 251 13.01 28.20 -16.55
N VAL A 252 14.20 28.76 -16.30
CA VAL A 252 15.44 28.40 -17.01
C VAL A 252 16.00 27.09 -16.45
N ASP A 253 16.77 26.38 -17.27
CA ASP A 253 17.48 25.20 -16.81
C ASP A 253 18.52 25.57 -15.73
N PRO A 254 18.77 24.69 -14.76
CA PRO A 254 19.72 24.95 -13.70
C PRO A 254 21.13 25.07 -14.24
N GLN A 255 21.93 25.92 -13.60
CA GLN A 255 23.36 25.97 -13.91
C GLN A 255 24.03 24.68 -13.49
N VAL A 256 24.68 24.01 -14.43
CA VAL A 256 25.43 22.77 -14.17
C VAL A 256 26.91 23.08 -14.01
N ILE A 257 27.49 22.69 -12.88
CA ILE A 257 28.92 22.84 -12.60
C ILE A 257 29.51 21.46 -12.41
N VAL A 258 30.42 21.05 -13.29
CA VAL A 258 31.14 19.78 -13.18
C VAL A 258 32.42 20.00 -12.38
N LYS A 259 32.62 19.21 -11.32
CA LYS A 259 33.80 19.27 -10.45
C LYS A 259 34.47 17.89 -10.35
N PRO A 260 35.80 17.84 -10.01
CA PRO A 260 36.49 16.58 -9.77
C PRO A 260 35.90 15.79 -8.60
N THR A 261 35.93 14.47 -8.69
CA THR A 261 35.44 13.59 -7.61
C THR A 261 36.32 13.61 -6.36
N LYS A 262 37.61 13.91 -6.52
CA LYS A 262 38.54 14.02 -5.38
C LYS A 262 38.17 15.23 -4.51
N GLY A 263 37.91 14.99 -3.22
CA GLY A 263 37.48 16.02 -2.27
C GLY A 263 36.00 16.41 -2.39
N GLN A 264 35.19 15.66 -3.13
CA GLN A 264 33.79 15.98 -3.38
C GLN A 264 32.94 16.13 -2.10
N ILE A 265 33.23 15.38 -1.05
CA ILE A 265 32.47 15.43 0.21
C ILE A 265 32.70 16.76 0.93
N ASP A 266 33.97 17.20 1.03
CA ASP A 266 34.30 18.48 1.69
C ASP A 266 33.73 19.66 0.90
N ASP A 267 33.80 19.63 -0.43
CA ASP A 267 33.20 20.62 -1.31
C ASP A 267 31.67 20.66 -1.14
N LEU A 268 31.02 19.50 -1.14
CA LEU A 268 29.57 19.38 -0.95
C LEU A 268 29.14 19.96 0.42
N ILE A 269 29.83 19.60 1.51
CA ILE A 269 29.55 20.13 2.84
C ILE A 269 29.71 21.66 2.85
N GLY A 270 30.73 22.17 2.16
CA GLY A 270 30.93 23.62 1.98
C GLY A 270 29.77 24.30 1.26
N GLU A 271 29.29 23.71 0.19
CA GLU A 271 28.13 24.23 -0.56
C GLU A 271 26.82 24.14 0.24
N ILE A 272 26.61 23.04 0.99
CA ILE A 272 25.44 22.91 1.88
C ILE A 272 25.43 24.04 2.92
N ARG A 273 26.56 24.31 3.58
CA ARG A 273 26.67 25.39 4.59
C ARG A 273 26.30 26.75 4.00
N LYS A 274 26.84 27.10 2.83
CA LYS A 274 26.54 28.37 2.15
C LYS A 274 25.05 28.52 1.81
N ARG A 275 24.36 27.43 1.46
CA ARG A 275 22.93 27.43 1.15
C ARG A 275 22.09 27.54 2.40
N THR A 276 22.46 26.79 3.45
CA THR A 276 21.79 26.84 4.75
C THR A 276 21.87 28.23 5.40
N GLU A 277 23.00 28.95 5.27
CA GLU A 277 23.14 30.33 5.74
C GLU A 277 22.18 31.30 5.03
N ARG A 278 21.66 30.93 3.87
CA ARG A 278 20.69 31.73 3.07
C ARG A 278 19.26 31.21 3.21
N ASP A 279 19.02 30.25 4.10
CA ASP A 279 17.74 29.55 4.26
C ASP A 279 17.27 28.83 2.97
N GLU A 280 18.24 28.40 2.13
CA GLU A 280 18.00 27.64 0.90
C GLU A 280 18.06 26.14 1.18
N ARG A 281 17.33 25.35 0.40
CA ARG A 281 17.33 23.88 0.49
C ARG A 281 18.36 23.27 -0.44
N VAL A 282 18.91 22.13 -0.03
CA VAL A 282 19.86 21.32 -0.82
C VAL A 282 19.31 19.89 -0.93
N LEU A 283 19.32 19.37 -2.14
CA LEU A 283 19.06 17.95 -2.41
C LEU A 283 20.39 17.29 -2.80
N VAL A 284 20.72 16.15 -2.18
CA VAL A 284 21.95 15.38 -2.42
C VAL A 284 21.61 13.96 -2.87
#